data_dfbb1b645cba0f724d7f96deedc79c9d
#
_entry.id   dfbb1b645cba0f724d7f96deedc79c9d
#
_cell.length_a   1.000
_cell.length_b   1.000
_cell.length_c   1.000
_cell.angle_alpha   90.00
_cell.angle_beta   90.00
_cell.angle_gamma   90.00
#
_symmetry.space_group_name_H-M   'P 1'
#
loop_
_entity.id
_entity.type
_entity.pdbx_description
1 polymer ?
#
loop_
_entity_poly.entity_id
_entity_poly.type
_entity_poly.pdbx_seq_one_letter_code
_entity_poly.pdbx_strand_id
1 'polypeptide(L)'
;MSAAAIEPGGTPRNDGPAPLVARIDRSWGSGPGTHGGYLAALGLAAMRARLVGELGEDRPVRALATHFLAPVADRPLALHALVERVGRDAAVCSVRAEQGGALVLVGSATFGASRSGPDHNGSCAPTVLGPDDCPPLALPRELAEFARHLEIRPATAARPLAGGERAELVAWMRFRDDRPLDAEAATVLTDALPPALFATWTTPRPVPSAELTVHFGTALDDAPGAGWALVRIRAEHAGSGWAMDDAAVWSQAGRLLALGRQSRRILPPLT
;
A
#
# COMPACT_ATOMS: atom_id res chain seq x y z
N MET A 1 -0.57 -5.96 -10.86
CA MET A 1 0.70 -6.62 -10.60
C MET A 1 0.86 -7.65 -11.69
N SER A 2 1.76 -7.42 -12.65
CA SER A 2 2.39 -8.64 -13.11
C SER A 2 2.69 -9.32 -11.79
N ALA A 3 1.94 -10.34 -11.47
CA ALA A 3 2.02 -10.99 -10.19
C ALA A 3 3.50 -11.28 -10.00
N ALA A 4 4.15 -10.64 -9.04
CA ALA A 4 5.38 -11.22 -8.53
C ALA A 4 4.92 -12.64 -8.22
N ALA A 5 5.34 -13.60 -9.06
CA ALA A 5 4.80 -14.93 -8.96
C ALA A 5 5.17 -15.41 -7.56
N ILE A 6 4.16 -15.45 -6.67
CA ILE A 6 4.33 -16.01 -5.34
C ILE A 6 4.33 -17.50 -5.59
N GLU A 7 5.52 -18.08 -5.61
CA GLU A 7 5.73 -19.51 -5.84
C GLU A 7 5.85 -20.25 -4.49
N PRO A 8 5.44 -21.53 -4.41
CA PRO A 8 5.75 -22.36 -3.25
C PRO A 8 7.27 -22.44 -3.07
N GLY A 9 7.75 -22.09 -1.89
CA GLY A 9 9.18 -22.17 -1.52
C GLY A 9 9.53 -23.55 -0.94
N GLY A 10 10.84 -23.86 -0.90
CA GLY A 10 11.36 -25.13 -0.40
C GLY A 10 11.10 -25.42 1.09
N THR A 11 11.71 -26.46 1.61
CA THR A 11 11.47 -27.16 2.88
C THR A 11 11.11 -26.27 4.09
N PRO A 12 10.02 -26.61 4.84
CA PRO A 12 9.60 -25.87 6.04
C PRO A 12 10.72 -25.87 7.09
N ARG A 13 10.95 -24.71 7.71
CA ARG A 13 11.66 -24.65 8.99
C ARG A 13 10.63 -24.77 10.10
N ASN A 14 10.72 -25.86 10.88
CA ASN A 14 9.87 -26.17 12.06
C ASN A 14 8.35 -25.99 11.88
N ASP A 15 7.64 -27.10 11.73
CA ASP A 15 6.20 -27.32 11.94
C ASP A 15 5.17 -26.38 11.27
N GLY A 16 5.58 -25.46 10.40
CA GLY A 16 4.70 -24.58 9.63
C GLY A 16 4.64 -24.92 8.14
N PRO A 17 3.63 -24.40 7.41
CA PRO A 17 3.54 -24.59 5.97
C PRO A 17 4.72 -23.91 5.26
N ALA A 18 5.12 -24.48 4.09
CA ALA A 18 6.20 -23.94 3.28
C ALA A 18 5.98 -22.45 2.95
N PRO A 19 7.05 -21.61 2.97
CA PRO A 19 6.93 -20.21 2.63
C PRO A 19 6.51 -20.04 1.17
N LEU A 20 5.82 -18.96 0.89
CA LEU A 20 5.63 -18.45 -0.47
C LEU A 20 6.84 -17.57 -0.81
N VAL A 21 7.35 -17.62 -2.03
CA VAL A 21 8.50 -16.83 -2.46
C VAL A 21 8.06 -15.80 -3.49
N ALA A 22 8.29 -14.53 -3.17
CA ALA A 22 8.12 -13.43 -4.11
C ALA A 22 9.46 -13.04 -4.72
N ARG A 23 9.52 -12.89 -6.04
CA ARG A 23 10.66 -12.26 -6.72
C ARG A 23 10.44 -10.76 -6.72
N ILE A 24 11.26 -10.03 -5.98
CA ILE A 24 11.18 -8.57 -5.96
C ILE A 24 11.75 -8.04 -7.27
N ASP A 25 10.94 -7.26 -7.99
CA ASP A 25 11.36 -6.60 -9.22
C ASP A 25 11.95 -5.22 -8.88
N ARG A 26 13.15 -4.93 -9.38
CA ARG A 26 13.84 -3.66 -9.23
C ARG A 26 12.98 -2.45 -9.62
N SER A 27 12.06 -2.61 -10.56
CA SER A 27 11.14 -1.54 -10.98
C SER A 27 10.21 -1.04 -9.86
N TRP A 28 10.11 -1.77 -8.74
CA TRP A 28 9.41 -1.34 -7.53
C TRP A 28 10.32 -0.66 -6.50
N GLY A 29 11.49 -0.17 -6.93
CA GLY A 29 12.42 0.56 -6.08
C GLY A 29 11.85 1.88 -5.56
N SER A 30 12.17 2.22 -4.30
CA SER A 30 11.86 3.48 -3.63
C SER A 30 13.01 3.84 -2.69
N GLY A 31 13.79 4.86 -3.03
CA GLY A 31 14.99 5.20 -2.30
C GLY A 31 15.96 4.00 -2.19
N PRO A 32 16.44 3.67 -0.98
CA PRO A 32 17.42 2.59 -0.79
C PRO A 32 16.82 1.17 -0.82
N GLY A 33 15.52 1.03 -0.97
CA GLY A 33 14.83 -0.26 -0.89
C GLY A 33 13.66 -0.40 -1.85
N THR A 34 12.78 -1.32 -1.54
CA THR A 34 11.54 -1.58 -2.29
C THR A 34 10.39 -0.77 -1.70
N HIS A 35 9.45 -0.32 -2.55
CA HIS A 35 8.27 0.44 -2.17
C HIS A 35 7.43 -0.26 -1.09
N GLY A 36 7.11 0.46 0.00
CA GLY A 36 6.44 -0.10 1.18
C GLY A 36 5.05 -0.65 0.89
N GLY A 37 4.22 0.12 0.18
CA GLY A 37 2.88 -0.32 -0.21
C GLY A 37 2.89 -1.56 -1.10
N TYR A 38 3.91 -1.73 -1.96
CA TYR A 38 4.10 -2.96 -2.74
C TYR A 38 4.44 -4.16 -1.84
N LEU A 39 5.35 -3.98 -0.88
CA LEU A 39 5.70 -5.03 0.09
C LEU A 39 4.50 -5.44 0.95
N ALA A 40 3.72 -4.46 1.41
CA ALA A 40 2.49 -4.71 2.15
C ALA A 40 1.46 -5.48 1.31
N ALA A 41 1.31 -5.12 0.02
CA ALA A 41 0.44 -5.84 -0.92
C ALA A 41 0.90 -7.29 -1.17
N LEU A 42 2.22 -7.55 -1.24
CA LEU A 42 2.74 -8.92 -1.32
C LEU A 42 2.43 -9.72 -0.05
N GLY A 43 2.57 -9.11 1.12
CA GLY A 43 2.18 -9.72 2.39
C GLY A 43 0.69 -10.07 2.43
N LEU A 44 -0.18 -9.15 1.97
CA LEU A 44 -1.61 -9.37 1.86
C LEU A 44 -1.93 -10.53 0.92
N ALA A 45 -1.32 -10.55 -0.28
CA ALA A 45 -1.52 -11.61 -1.27
C ALA A 45 -1.09 -12.99 -0.73
N ALA A 46 0.02 -13.04 0.04
CA ALA A 46 0.47 -14.28 0.67
C ALA A 46 -0.51 -14.78 1.74
N MET A 47 -1.03 -13.88 2.59
CA MET A 47 -2.04 -14.21 3.59
C MET A 47 -3.35 -14.67 2.96
N ARG A 48 -3.81 -13.99 1.89
CA ARG A 48 -5.00 -14.38 1.11
C ARG A 48 -4.82 -15.78 0.50
N ALA A 49 -3.69 -16.02 -0.17
CA ALA A 49 -3.42 -17.33 -0.78
C ALA A 49 -3.43 -18.46 0.26
N ARG A 50 -2.90 -18.20 1.47
CA ARG A 50 -2.95 -19.17 2.57
C ARG A 50 -4.37 -19.41 3.05
N LEU A 51 -5.16 -18.35 3.23
CA LEU A 51 -6.55 -18.46 3.68
C LEU A 51 -7.41 -19.20 2.66
N VAL A 52 -7.28 -18.87 1.36
CA VAL A 52 -8.00 -19.57 0.27
C VAL A 52 -7.62 -21.06 0.23
N GLY A 53 -6.32 -21.37 0.40
CA GLY A 53 -5.86 -22.77 0.46
C GLY A 53 -6.46 -23.56 1.62
N GLU A 54 -6.76 -22.91 2.73
CA GLU A 54 -7.36 -23.55 3.92
C GLU A 54 -8.90 -23.63 3.85
N LEU A 55 -9.56 -22.56 3.36
CA LEU A 55 -11.02 -22.46 3.33
C LEU A 55 -11.66 -22.99 2.04
N GLY A 56 -10.90 -23.01 0.92
CA GLY A 56 -11.44 -23.27 -0.42
C GLY A 56 -12.25 -22.10 -1.00
N GLU A 57 -12.34 -20.96 -0.30
CA GLU A 57 -13.05 -19.76 -0.72
C GLU A 57 -12.26 -18.50 -0.38
N ASP A 58 -12.42 -17.43 -1.19
CA ASP A 58 -11.87 -16.12 -0.87
C ASP A 58 -12.83 -15.33 0.02
N ARG A 59 -12.27 -14.52 0.92
CA ARG A 59 -13.01 -13.56 1.75
C ARG A 59 -12.45 -12.17 1.55
N PRO A 60 -13.29 -11.13 1.44
CA PRO A 60 -12.82 -9.76 1.36
C PRO A 60 -11.94 -9.40 2.55
N VAL A 61 -10.80 -8.72 2.28
CA VAL A 61 -9.99 -8.16 3.35
C VAL A 61 -10.66 -6.90 3.91
N ARG A 62 -10.57 -6.72 5.24
CA ARG A 62 -11.14 -5.56 5.97
C ARG A 62 -10.06 -4.67 6.55
N ALA A 63 -8.95 -5.24 7.00
CA ALA A 63 -7.83 -4.51 7.54
C ALA A 63 -6.51 -5.22 7.26
N LEU A 64 -5.46 -4.45 7.10
CA LEU A 64 -4.07 -4.89 6.95
C LEU A 64 -3.21 -4.00 7.85
N ALA A 65 -2.32 -4.59 8.64
CA ALA A 65 -1.26 -3.87 9.36
C ALA A 65 0.10 -4.45 8.96
N THR A 66 1.07 -3.59 8.69
CA THR A 66 2.40 -3.98 8.23
C THR A 66 3.47 -3.14 8.92
N HIS A 67 4.47 -3.77 9.52
CA HIS A 67 5.66 -3.14 10.08
C HIS A 67 6.88 -3.43 9.20
N PHE A 68 7.60 -2.40 8.82
CA PHE A 68 8.81 -2.47 8.02
C PHE A 68 10.03 -2.44 8.93
N LEU A 69 10.75 -3.55 9.01
CA LEU A 69 11.85 -3.74 9.96
C LEU A 69 13.21 -3.42 9.33
N ALA A 70 13.35 -3.67 8.03
CA ALA A 70 14.57 -3.37 7.27
C ALA A 70 14.24 -3.12 5.79
N PRO A 71 15.10 -2.41 5.05
CA PRO A 71 14.98 -2.28 3.60
C PRO A 71 15.02 -3.64 2.90
N VAL A 72 14.16 -3.81 1.89
CA VAL A 72 14.10 -5.01 1.05
C VAL A 72 14.75 -4.72 -0.30
N ALA A 73 15.68 -5.56 -0.71
CA ALA A 73 16.40 -5.45 -1.98
C ALA A 73 15.70 -6.25 -3.10
N ASP A 74 16.16 -6.09 -4.34
CA ASP A 74 15.71 -6.80 -5.55
C ASP A 74 16.19 -8.28 -5.57
N ARG A 75 15.84 -9.02 -4.54
CA ARG A 75 16.17 -10.45 -4.34
C ARG A 75 14.93 -11.21 -3.90
N PRO A 76 14.95 -12.56 -3.96
CA PRO A 76 13.83 -13.36 -3.46
C PRO A 76 13.48 -13.00 -2.00
N LEU A 77 12.18 -12.86 -1.73
CA LEU A 77 11.58 -12.60 -0.43
C LEU A 77 10.74 -13.81 -0.01
N ALA A 78 11.09 -14.44 1.09
CA ALA A 78 10.31 -15.55 1.65
C ALA A 78 9.18 -14.99 2.52
N LEU A 79 7.93 -15.39 2.24
CA LEU A 79 6.73 -14.95 2.91
C LEU A 79 6.12 -16.13 3.69
N HIS A 80 6.25 -16.13 5.00
CA HIS A 80 5.70 -17.12 5.93
C HIS A 80 4.32 -16.63 6.39
N ALA A 81 3.28 -17.00 5.66
CA ALA A 81 1.90 -16.65 5.99
C ALA A 81 1.22 -17.78 6.75
N LEU A 82 0.48 -17.43 7.80
CA LEU A 82 -0.28 -18.34 8.66
C LEU A 82 -1.72 -17.86 8.77
N VAL A 83 -2.66 -18.81 8.85
CA VAL A 83 -4.03 -18.56 9.29
C VAL A 83 -4.04 -18.73 10.80
N GLU A 84 -4.20 -17.62 11.52
CA GLU A 84 -4.19 -17.62 12.99
C GLU A 84 -5.52 -18.11 13.57
N ARG A 85 -6.60 -17.73 12.91
CA ARG A 85 -7.95 -18.12 13.31
C ARG A 85 -8.94 -17.99 12.17
N VAL A 86 -9.81 -18.95 12.03
CA VAL A 86 -11.01 -18.90 11.20
C VAL A 86 -12.24 -18.91 12.11
N GLY A 87 -13.04 -17.86 12.01
CA GLY A 87 -14.37 -17.78 12.61
C GLY A 87 -15.46 -17.87 11.52
N ARG A 88 -16.73 -17.83 11.95
CA ARG A 88 -17.86 -17.88 11.03
C ARG A 88 -17.89 -16.71 10.06
N ASP A 89 -17.60 -15.51 10.55
CA ASP A 89 -17.72 -14.26 9.77
C ASP A 89 -16.38 -13.57 9.50
N ALA A 90 -15.33 -13.91 10.24
CA ALA A 90 -14.02 -13.31 10.10
C ALA A 90 -12.91 -14.35 10.24
N ALA A 91 -11.80 -14.11 9.55
CA ALA A 91 -10.55 -14.83 9.69
C ALA A 91 -9.41 -13.84 9.91
N VAL A 92 -8.40 -14.25 10.67
CA VAL A 92 -7.18 -13.48 10.91
C VAL A 92 -5.99 -14.27 10.41
N CYS A 93 -5.15 -13.61 9.63
CA CYS A 93 -3.89 -14.16 9.14
C CYS A 93 -2.72 -13.28 9.57
N SER A 94 -1.55 -13.87 9.67
CA SER A 94 -0.29 -13.18 9.87
C SER A 94 0.71 -13.50 8.78
N VAL A 95 1.71 -12.63 8.61
CA VAL A 95 2.83 -12.85 7.69
C VAL A 95 4.14 -12.37 8.33
N ARG A 96 5.19 -13.14 8.13
CA ARG A 96 6.58 -12.77 8.41
C ARG A 96 7.36 -12.90 7.10
N ALA A 97 8.06 -11.84 6.71
CA ALA A 97 8.87 -11.87 5.50
C ALA A 97 10.35 -11.84 5.82
N GLU A 98 11.12 -12.72 5.19
CA GLU A 98 12.56 -12.85 5.38
C GLU A 98 13.31 -12.69 4.06
N GLN A 99 14.43 -11.98 4.11
CA GLN A 99 15.33 -11.85 2.97
C GLN A 99 16.78 -12.06 3.44
N GLY A 100 17.48 -13.01 2.81
CA GLY A 100 18.85 -13.34 3.20
C GLY A 100 19.01 -13.85 4.64
N GLY A 101 17.96 -14.45 5.20
CA GLY A 101 17.92 -14.95 6.58
C GLY A 101 17.57 -13.89 7.64
N ALA A 102 17.35 -12.63 7.23
CA ALA A 102 16.93 -11.56 8.13
C ALA A 102 15.41 -11.32 8.01
N LEU A 103 14.74 -11.11 9.15
CA LEU A 103 13.35 -10.68 9.20
C LEU A 103 13.26 -9.22 8.78
N VAL A 104 12.51 -8.94 7.71
CA VAL A 104 12.43 -7.60 7.11
C VAL A 104 11.04 -6.97 7.21
N LEU A 105 9.99 -7.80 7.42
CA LEU A 105 8.62 -7.33 7.54
C LEU A 105 7.80 -8.29 8.39
N VAL A 106 6.89 -7.74 9.17
CA VAL A 106 5.80 -8.49 9.83
C VAL A 106 4.48 -7.79 9.57
N GLY A 107 3.41 -8.59 9.46
CA GLY A 107 2.08 -8.04 9.24
C GLY A 107 0.96 -8.99 9.64
N SER A 108 -0.25 -8.44 9.68
CA SER A 108 -1.47 -9.21 9.89
C SER A 108 -2.61 -8.63 9.06
N ALA A 109 -3.57 -9.48 8.69
CA ALA A 109 -4.77 -9.08 7.99
C ALA A 109 -6.01 -9.73 8.59
N THR A 110 -7.11 -8.96 8.59
CA THR A 110 -8.45 -9.46 8.92
C THR A 110 -9.25 -9.56 7.64
N PHE A 111 -9.78 -10.75 7.38
CA PHE A 111 -10.71 -11.04 6.29
C PHE A 111 -12.11 -11.22 6.87
N GLY A 112 -13.12 -10.70 6.19
CA GLY A 112 -14.50 -10.73 6.72
C GLY A 112 -15.52 -10.92 5.62
N ALA A 113 -16.47 -11.86 5.83
CA ALA A 113 -17.59 -12.07 4.93
C ALA A 113 -18.45 -10.81 4.84
N SER A 114 -18.93 -10.49 3.63
CA SER A 114 -19.89 -9.39 3.41
C SER A 114 -21.26 -9.80 3.96
N ARG A 115 -21.91 -8.86 4.63
CA ARG A 115 -23.27 -9.05 5.16
C ARG A 115 -24.10 -7.79 4.95
N SER A 116 -25.40 -7.93 4.86
CA SER A 116 -26.31 -6.78 4.86
C SER A 116 -26.26 -6.06 6.21
N GLY A 117 -26.27 -4.72 6.16
CA GLY A 117 -26.21 -3.86 7.34
C GLY A 117 -26.45 -2.41 6.96
N PRO A 118 -26.42 -1.47 7.91
CA PRO A 118 -26.52 -0.04 7.63
C PRO A 118 -25.29 0.45 6.87
N ASP A 119 -25.50 1.29 5.87
CA ASP A 119 -24.45 1.97 5.13
C ASP A 119 -24.17 3.35 5.73
N HIS A 120 -22.89 3.68 5.88
CA HIS A 120 -22.41 5.00 6.24
C HIS A 120 -21.11 5.32 5.51
N ASN A 121 -21.03 6.48 4.87
CA ASN A 121 -19.82 6.98 4.23
C ASN A 121 -19.44 8.35 4.81
N GLY A 122 -18.55 8.36 5.79
CA GLY A 122 -18.01 9.58 6.39
C GLY A 122 -16.77 10.14 5.67
N SER A 123 -16.19 9.38 4.73
CA SER A 123 -14.97 9.77 3.99
C SER A 123 -15.32 10.07 2.53
N CYS A 124 -15.80 11.28 2.26
CA CYS A 124 -16.13 11.72 0.91
C CYS A 124 -14.85 12.10 0.12
N ALA A 125 -14.86 11.78 -1.16
CA ALA A 125 -13.81 12.26 -2.07
C ALA A 125 -13.85 13.79 -2.17
N PRO A 126 -12.70 14.49 -2.17
CA PRO A 126 -12.67 15.92 -2.38
C PRO A 126 -13.14 16.27 -3.80
N THR A 127 -13.79 17.43 -3.95
CA THR A 127 -14.18 17.97 -5.26
C THR A 127 -12.92 18.51 -5.95
N VAL A 128 -12.54 17.89 -7.06
CA VAL A 128 -11.36 18.26 -7.87
C VAL A 128 -11.71 18.15 -9.36
N LEU A 129 -10.85 18.69 -10.24
CA LEU A 129 -10.95 18.49 -11.68
C LEU A 129 -10.81 17.00 -12.03
N GLY A 130 -11.40 16.59 -13.13
CA GLY A 130 -11.26 15.23 -13.65
C GLY A 130 -9.84 14.89 -14.07
N PRO A 131 -9.49 13.60 -14.16
CA PRO A 131 -8.11 13.21 -14.49
C PRO A 131 -7.65 13.74 -15.86
N ASP A 132 -8.55 13.90 -16.83
CA ASP A 132 -8.20 14.39 -18.17
C ASP A 132 -7.86 15.88 -18.20
N ASP A 133 -8.34 16.65 -17.22
CA ASP A 133 -8.07 18.06 -17.06
C ASP A 133 -6.79 18.33 -16.19
N CYS A 134 -6.18 17.29 -15.65
CA CYS A 134 -5.01 17.39 -14.80
C CYS A 134 -3.72 17.01 -15.54
N PRO A 135 -2.68 17.86 -15.56
CA PRO A 135 -1.43 17.54 -16.26
C PRO A 135 -0.69 16.39 -15.55
N PRO A 136 0.01 15.51 -16.30
CA PRO A 136 0.77 14.42 -15.69
C PRO A 136 1.95 14.93 -14.87
N LEU A 137 2.28 14.22 -13.80
CA LEU A 137 3.46 14.43 -12.96
C LEU A 137 4.40 13.24 -13.11
N ALA A 138 5.66 13.51 -13.41
CA ALA A 138 6.73 12.53 -13.32
C ALA A 138 7.50 12.72 -12.02
N LEU A 139 7.62 11.65 -11.22
CA LEU A 139 8.50 11.63 -10.05
C LEU A 139 9.93 11.26 -10.49
N PRO A 140 10.98 11.79 -9.82
CA PRO A 140 12.36 11.42 -10.10
C PRO A 140 12.57 9.91 -9.92
N ARG A 141 13.06 9.24 -10.97
CA ARG A 141 13.23 7.77 -10.95
C ARG A 141 14.23 7.30 -9.90
N GLU A 142 15.24 8.10 -9.63
CA GLU A 142 16.27 7.81 -8.63
C GLU A 142 15.67 7.68 -7.22
N LEU A 143 14.54 8.35 -6.97
CA LEU A 143 13.85 8.34 -5.68
C LEU A 143 12.62 7.43 -5.68
N ALA A 144 11.98 7.26 -6.84
CA ALA A 144 10.67 6.61 -6.96
C ALA A 144 10.56 5.81 -8.27
N GLU A 145 11.42 4.80 -8.47
CA GLU A 145 11.37 3.95 -9.67
C GLU A 145 10.00 3.25 -9.80
N PHE A 146 9.34 2.93 -8.68
CA PHE A 146 7.99 2.35 -8.67
C PHE A 146 6.95 3.20 -9.40
N ALA A 147 7.16 4.53 -9.48
CA ALA A 147 6.21 5.43 -10.16
C ALA A 147 6.10 5.15 -11.67
N ARG A 148 7.03 4.41 -12.26
CA ARG A 148 6.91 3.93 -13.65
C ARG A 148 5.69 3.03 -13.91
N HIS A 149 5.19 2.37 -12.88
CA HIS A 149 4.00 1.53 -12.96
C HIS A 149 2.69 2.33 -12.91
N LEU A 150 2.79 3.63 -12.57
CA LEU A 150 1.65 4.51 -12.35
C LEU A 150 1.65 5.67 -13.35
N GLU A 151 0.47 6.11 -13.73
CA GLU A 151 0.23 7.45 -14.23
C GLU A 151 -0.29 8.29 -13.08
N ILE A 152 0.35 9.44 -12.82
CA ILE A 152 0.05 10.31 -11.69
C ILE A 152 -0.31 11.69 -12.24
N ARG A 153 -1.45 12.23 -11.84
CA ARG A 153 -1.94 13.56 -12.26
C ARG A 153 -2.40 14.34 -11.02
N PRO A 154 -1.60 15.31 -10.53
CA PRO A 154 -1.99 16.13 -9.39
C PRO A 154 -3.32 16.83 -9.62
N ALA A 155 -4.27 16.62 -8.72
CA ALA A 155 -5.63 17.13 -8.81
C ALA A 155 -5.82 18.48 -8.09
N THR A 156 -4.78 18.99 -7.41
CA THR A 156 -4.75 20.31 -6.75
C THR A 156 -3.51 21.08 -7.20
N ALA A 157 -3.35 22.33 -6.73
CA ALA A 157 -2.14 23.12 -7.00
C ALA A 157 -0.90 22.63 -6.21
N ALA A 158 -1.09 21.87 -5.13
CA ALA A 158 0.01 21.35 -4.32
C ALA A 158 0.92 20.41 -5.11
N ARG A 159 2.22 20.58 -4.95
CA ARG A 159 3.26 19.77 -5.60
C ARG A 159 4.31 19.38 -4.57
N PRO A 160 4.93 18.21 -4.69
CA PRO A 160 6.06 17.85 -3.84
C PRO A 160 7.19 18.87 -3.98
N LEU A 161 7.76 19.28 -2.85
CA LEU A 161 8.91 20.20 -2.73
C LEU A 161 8.66 21.62 -3.29
N ALA A 162 7.40 22.04 -3.34
CA ALA A 162 7.02 23.36 -3.83
C ALA A 162 6.85 24.42 -2.72
N GLY A 163 7.04 24.08 -1.45
CA GLY A 163 6.94 24.99 -0.33
C GLY A 163 5.53 25.50 -0.07
N GLY A 164 4.51 24.64 -0.25
CA GLY A 164 3.13 24.99 -0.02
C GLY A 164 2.79 25.15 1.47
N GLU A 165 1.59 25.64 1.77
CA GLU A 165 1.14 25.92 3.14
C GLU A 165 0.60 24.68 3.87
N ARG A 166 0.07 23.69 3.14
CA ARG A 166 -0.57 22.50 3.69
C ARG A 166 0.24 21.27 3.38
N ALA A 167 0.45 20.43 4.37
CA ALA A 167 1.06 19.12 4.20
C ALA A 167 0.04 18.11 3.64
N GLU A 168 -0.43 18.36 2.43
CA GLU A 168 -1.41 17.53 1.74
C GLU A 168 -1.11 17.48 0.23
N LEU A 169 -1.22 16.28 -0.36
CA LEU A 169 -1.15 16.04 -1.78
C LEU A 169 -2.40 15.28 -2.22
N VAL A 170 -2.96 15.65 -3.36
CA VAL A 170 -4.11 14.96 -3.97
C VAL A 170 -3.80 14.72 -5.44
N ALA A 171 -3.93 13.50 -5.91
CA ALA A 171 -3.69 13.16 -7.30
C ALA A 171 -4.60 12.03 -7.80
N TRP A 172 -4.94 12.09 -9.06
CA TRP A 172 -5.45 10.95 -9.80
C TRP A 172 -4.31 10.00 -10.11
N MET A 173 -4.55 8.72 -9.89
CA MET A 173 -3.58 7.67 -10.17
C MET A 173 -4.25 6.50 -10.86
N ARG A 174 -3.54 5.89 -11.82
CA ARG A 174 -3.91 4.60 -12.39
C ARG A 174 -2.68 3.76 -12.67
N PHE A 175 -2.84 2.46 -12.63
CA PHE A 175 -1.80 1.55 -13.08
C PHE A 175 -1.72 1.54 -14.61
N ARG A 176 -0.51 1.54 -15.16
CA ARG A 176 -0.29 1.54 -16.62
C ARG A 176 -0.57 0.20 -17.30
N ASP A 177 -0.67 -0.87 -16.52
CA ASP A 177 -1.00 -2.22 -16.99
C ASP A 177 -2.50 -2.54 -16.89
N ASP A 178 -3.33 -1.50 -16.66
CA ASP A 178 -4.79 -1.57 -16.59
C ASP A 178 -5.33 -2.67 -15.64
N ARG A 179 -4.55 -2.98 -14.57
CA ARG A 179 -5.02 -3.93 -13.55
C ARG A 179 -6.24 -3.41 -12.80
N PRO A 180 -7.08 -4.32 -12.26
CA PRO A 180 -8.17 -3.95 -11.37
C PRO A 180 -7.69 -3.17 -10.14
N LEU A 181 -8.55 -2.28 -9.62
CA LEU A 181 -8.34 -1.58 -8.35
C LEU A 181 -8.77 -2.48 -7.18
N ASP A 182 -8.16 -3.68 -7.08
CA ASP A 182 -8.38 -4.62 -5.99
C ASP A 182 -7.73 -4.14 -4.67
N ALA A 183 -7.82 -4.95 -3.62
CA ALA A 183 -7.28 -4.58 -2.31
C ALA A 183 -5.75 -4.44 -2.31
N GLU A 184 -5.05 -5.26 -3.08
CA GLU A 184 -3.62 -5.20 -3.28
C GLU A 184 -3.22 -3.91 -4.01
N ALA A 185 -3.94 -3.55 -5.07
CA ALA A 185 -3.77 -2.29 -5.78
C ALA A 185 -4.06 -1.08 -4.88
N ALA A 186 -5.17 -1.10 -4.13
CA ALA A 186 -5.52 -0.06 -3.17
C ALA A 186 -4.44 0.10 -2.08
N THR A 187 -3.86 -1.01 -1.59
CA THR A 187 -2.73 -0.99 -0.63
C THR A 187 -1.52 -0.25 -1.22
N VAL A 188 -1.13 -0.56 -2.47
CA VAL A 188 -0.05 0.18 -3.15
C VAL A 188 -0.36 1.66 -3.24
N LEU A 189 -1.60 2.03 -3.61
CA LEU A 189 -1.99 3.42 -3.81
C LEU A 189 -2.01 4.23 -2.51
N THR A 190 -2.24 3.62 -1.34
CA THR A 190 -2.15 4.34 -0.04
C THR A 190 -0.74 4.84 0.29
N ASP A 191 0.31 4.27 -0.34
CA ASP A 191 1.72 4.64 -0.15
C ASP A 191 2.37 5.24 -1.41
N ALA A 192 1.60 5.47 -2.49
CA ALA A 192 2.16 5.84 -3.79
C ALA A 192 2.47 7.33 -3.96
N LEU A 193 1.86 8.21 -3.15
CA LEU A 193 2.23 9.63 -3.10
C LEU A 193 3.47 9.83 -2.21
N PRO A 194 4.32 10.82 -2.51
CA PRO A 194 5.37 11.23 -1.57
C PRO A 194 4.81 11.54 -0.19
N PRO A 195 5.63 11.44 0.89
CA PRO A 195 5.24 11.85 2.23
C PRO A 195 4.56 13.22 2.21
N ALA A 196 3.46 13.38 2.94
CA ALA A 196 2.64 14.60 2.86
C ALA A 196 3.41 15.89 3.20
N LEU A 197 4.42 15.81 4.08
CA LEU A 197 5.30 16.92 4.41
C LEU A 197 6.07 17.47 3.20
N PHE A 198 6.25 16.68 2.13
CA PHE A 198 6.89 17.16 0.91
C PHE A 198 6.10 18.27 0.21
N ALA A 199 4.80 18.38 0.47
CA ALA A 199 4.01 19.50 -0.04
C ALA A 199 4.45 20.86 0.55
N THR A 200 4.98 20.87 1.78
CA THR A 200 5.43 22.09 2.48
C THR A 200 6.94 22.32 2.43
N TRP A 201 7.70 21.30 2.10
CA TRP A 201 9.17 21.41 2.02
C TRP A 201 9.63 21.88 0.65
N THR A 202 10.86 22.38 0.61
CA THR A 202 11.57 22.73 -0.63
C THR A 202 12.80 21.86 -0.86
N THR A 203 13.23 21.12 0.16
CA THR A 203 14.40 20.22 0.10
C THR A 203 13.98 18.84 0.54
N PRO A 204 14.30 17.78 -0.23
CA PRO A 204 13.91 16.41 0.11
C PRO A 204 14.71 15.92 1.33
N ARG A 205 14.07 15.07 2.12
CA ARG A 205 14.66 14.30 3.21
C ARG A 205 14.14 12.87 3.13
N PRO A 206 14.92 11.86 3.53
CA PRO A 206 14.38 10.51 3.62
C PRO A 206 13.29 10.45 4.72
N VAL A 207 12.13 9.93 4.35
CA VAL A 207 10.98 9.75 5.27
C VAL A 207 10.42 8.33 5.12
N PRO A 208 11.21 7.29 5.49
CA PRO A 208 10.77 5.91 5.35
C PRO A 208 9.61 5.60 6.28
N SER A 209 8.69 4.76 5.81
CA SER A 209 7.61 4.19 6.61
C SER A 209 8.16 3.17 7.60
N ALA A 210 7.78 3.30 8.86
CA ALA A 210 8.02 2.28 9.89
C ALA A 210 6.82 1.32 9.99
N GLU A 211 5.62 1.83 9.72
CA GLU A 211 4.36 1.08 9.78
C GLU A 211 3.37 1.64 8.75
N LEU A 212 2.53 0.75 8.21
CA LEU A 212 1.38 1.06 7.37
C LEU A 212 0.20 0.19 7.80
N THR A 213 -0.88 0.82 8.22
CA THR A 213 -2.19 0.18 8.41
C THR A 213 -3.15 0.64 7.33
N VAL A 214 -3.90 -0.31 6.73
CA VAL A 214 -4.90 -0.04 5.69
C VAL A 214 -6.23 -0.65 6.10
N HIS A 215 -7.31 0.13 6.03
CA HIS A 215 -8.69 -0.31 6.19
C HIS A 215 -9.39 -0.24 4.84
N PHE A 216 -10.09 -1.30 4.46
CA PHE A 216 -10.68 -1.45 3.13
C PHE A 216 -12.17 -1.15 3.14
N GLY A 217 -12.61 -0.33 2.17
CA GLY A 217 -14.00 -0.02 1.93
C GLY A 217 -14.74 -1.16 1.23
N THR A 218 -16.03 -1.29 1.49
CA THR A 218 -16.88 -2.32 0.88
C THR A 218 -17.05 -2.16 -0.63
N ALA A 219 -16.67 -1.00 -1.19
CA ALA A 219 -16.63 -0.81 -2.63
C ALA A 219 -15.69 -1.79 -3.37
N LEU A 220 -14.72 -2.36 -2.66
CA LEU A 220 -13.83 -3.41 -3.20
C LEU A 220 -14.52 -4.77 -3.35
N ASP A 221 -15.59 -5.02 -2.60
CA ASP A 221 -16.34 -6.28 -2.68
C ASP A 221 -17.08 -6.43 -4.03
N ASP A 222 -17.35 -5.30 -4.71
CA ASP A 222 -17.98 -5.27 -6.04
C ASP A 222 -16.98 -5.49 -7.19
N ALA A 223 -15.77 -5.93 -6.89
CA ALA A 223 -14.66 -6.16 -7.84
C ALA A 223 -14.48 -4.95 -8.80
N PRO A 224 -14.02 -3.80 -8.29
CA PRO A 224 -13.88 -2.60 -9.11
C PRO A 224 -12.93 -2.88 -10.28
N GLY A 225 -13.32 -2.41 -11.47
CA GLY A 225 -12.50 -2.53 -12.68
C GLY A 225 -11.20 -1.74 -12.60
N ALA A 226 -10.42 -1.80 -13.66
CA ALA A 226 -9.28 -0.92 -13.88
C ALA A 226 -9.74 0.52 -14.06
N GLY A 227 -8.84 1.48 -13.86
CA GLY A 227 -9.12 2.89 -14.11
C GLY A 227 -8.45 3.83 -13.12
N TRP A 228 -8.97 5.06 -13.07
CA TRP A 228 -8.47 6.08 -12.19
C TRP A 228 -8.97 5.91 -10.75
N ALA A 229 -8.05 6.09 -9.80
CA ALA A 229 -8.34 6.30 -8.40
C ALA A 229 -7.92 7.72 -8.00
N LEU A 230 -8.70 8.39 -7.17
CA LEU A 230 -8.29 9.62 -6.51
C LEU A 230 -7.60 9.25 -5.21
N VAL A 231 -6.37 9.71 -5.05
CA VAL A 231 -5.55 9.46 -3.87
C VAL A 231 -5.25 10.77 -3.17
N ARG A 232 -5.49 10.83 -1.87
CA ARG A 232 -5.06 11.93 -1.01
C ARG A 232 -4.13 11.40 0.06
N ILE A 233 -3.06 12.12 0.35
CA ILE A 233 -2.24 11.94 1.54
C ILE A 233 -2.11 13.27 2.27
N ARG A 234 -2.23 13.28 3.61
CA ARG A 234 -2.00 14.45 4.44
C ARG A 234 -1.27 14.07 5.72
N ALA A 235 -0.42 14.98 6.22
CA ALA A 235 0.21 14.81 7.51
C ALA A 235 -0.75 15.27 8.60
N GLU A 236 -1.08 14.36 9.52
CA GLU A 236 -1.88 14.67 10.72
C GLU A 236 -1.01 15.26 11.83
N HIS A 237 0.23 14.82 11.92
CA HIS A 237 1.20 15.29 12.91
C HIS A 237 2.63 15.05 12.43
N ALA A 238 3.53 15.96 12.82
CA ALA A 238 4.97 15.74 12.71
C ALA A 238 5.68 16.36 13.92
N GLY A 239 6.60 15.63 14.52
CA GLY A 239 7.37 16.08 15.69
C GLY A 239 8.35 15.00 16.15
N SER A 240 9.41 15.44 16.84
CA SER A 240 10.42 14.54 17.43
C SER A 240 11.01 13.51 16.45
N GLY A 241 11.17 13.90 15.17
CA GLY A 241 11.71 13.02 14.12
C GLY A 241 10.71 11.99 13.57
N TRP A 242 9.43 12.14 13.84
CA TRP A 242 8.35 11.28 13.34
C TRP A 242 7.29 12.10 12.62
N ALA A 243 6.61 11.46 11.68
CA ALA A 243 5.41 11.97 11.04
C ALA A 243 4.32 10.89 11.03
N MET A 244 3.08 11.34 11.06
CA MET A 244 1.89 10.50 10.89
C MET A 244 1.12 11.02 9.68
N ASP A 245 1.05 10.20 8.65
CA ASP A 245 0.32 10.50 7.43
C ASP A 245 -0.97 9.68 7.35
N ASP A 246 -2.08 10.32 6.96
CA ASP A 246 -3.32 9.66 6.55
C ASP A 246 -3.45 9.68 5.02
N ALA A 247 -3.74 8.53 4.45
CA ALA A 247 -4.05 8.37 3.04
C ALA A 247 -5.50 7.91 2.84
N ALA A 248 -6.13 8.35 1.77
CA ALA A 248 -7.43 7.87 1.35
C ALA A 248 -7.46 7.66 -0.16
N VAL A 249 -8.07 6.56 -0.58
CA VAL A 249 -8.18 6.14 -1.97
C VAL A 249 -9.65 5.97 -2.33
N TRP A 250 -10.10 6.68 -3.35
CA TRP A 250 -11.46 6.57 -3.90
C TRP A 250 -11.41 6.12 -5.36
N SER A 251 -12.41 5.38 -5.79
CA SER A 251 -12.63 5.12 -7.21
C SER A 251 -12.94 6.43 -7.96
N GLN A 252 -12.89 6.42 -9.28
CA GLN A 252 -13.28 7.57 -10.11
C GLN A 252 -14.74 8.02 -9.86
N ALA A 253 -15.61 7.10 -9.43
CA ALA A 253 -16.99 7.38 -9.03
C ALA A 253 -17.12 7.93 -7.60
N GLY A 254 -16.01 8.21 -6.90
CA GLY A 254 -16.01 8.75 -5.53
C GLY A 254 -16.31 7.73 -4.43
N ARG A 255 -16.37 6.43 -4.74
CA ARG A 255 -16.57 5.38 -3.74
C ARG A 255 -15.26 5.09 -3.00
N LEU A 256 -15.28 5.05 -1.67
CA LEU A 256 -14.10 4.78 -0.86
C LEU A 256 -13.60 3.34 -1.08
N LEU A 257 -12.34 3.21 -1.48
CA LEU A 257 -11.65 1.92 -1.66
C LEU A 257 -10.81 1.58 -0.43
N ALA A 258 -10.02 2.53 0.09
CA ALA A 258 -9.15 2.29 1.23
C ALA A 258 -8.85 3.58 2.02
N LEU A 259 -8.60 3.41 3.33
CA LEU A 259 -7.99 4.40 4.21
C LEU A 259 -6.67 3.82 4.72
N GLY A 260 -5.58 4.56 4.58
CA GLY A 260 -4.26 4.19 5.08
C GLY A 260 -3.81 5.15 6.17
N ARG A 261 -3.11 4.65 7.19
CA ARG A 261 -2.36 5.45 8.16
C ARG A 261 -0.94 4.93 8.23
N GLN A 262 0.02 5.85 8.27
CA GLN A 262 1.44 5.51 8.31
C GLN A 262 2.14 6.25 9.43
N SER A 263 3.01 5.53 10.15
CA SER A 263 4.04 6.12 10.99
C SER A 263 5.36 6.14 10.21
N ARG A 264 5.93 7.33 10.05
CA ARG A 264 7.16 7.55 9.27
C ARG A 264 8.27 8.14 10.12
N ARG A 265 9.51 7.78 9.83
CA ARG A 265 10.68 8.42 10.44
C ARG A 265 11.17 9.56 9.54
N ILE A 266 11.39 10.75 10.11
CA ILE A 266 12.03 11.87 9.42
C ILE A 266 13.54 11.78 9.70
N LEU A 267 14.32 11.45 8.67
CA LEU A 267 15.77 11.37 8.77
C LEU A 267 16.43 12.71 8.40
N PRO A 268 17.69 12.95 8.81
CA PRO A 268 18.44 14.11 8.34
C PRO A 268 18.51 14.17 6.80
N PRO A 269 18.68 15.36 6.20
CA PRO A 269 18.95 15.47 4.77
C PRO A 269 20.13 14.60 4.37
N LEU A 270 20.12 14.09 3.16
CA LEU A 270 21.29 13.43 2.59
C LEU A 270 22.38 14.51 2.38
N THR A 271 23.54 14.31 2.99
CA THR A 271 24.74 15.15 2.82
C THR A 271 25.40 14.90 1.48
#